data_da9283a6d699bc53c31879a40bf11ab1
#
_entry.id   da9283a6d699bc53c31879a40bf11ab1
#
_cell.length_a   1.000
_cell.length_b   1.000
_cell.length_c   1.000
_cell.angle_alpha   90.00
_cell.angle_beta   90.00
_cell.angle_gamma   90.00
#
_symmetry.space_group_name_H-M   'P 1'
#
loop_
_entity.id
_entity.type
_entity.pdbx_description
1 polymer ?
#
loop_
_entity_poly.entity_id
_entity_poly.type
_entity_poly.pdbx_seq_one_letter_code
_entity_poly.pdbx_strand_id
1 'polypeptide(L)'
;MLAADGHRIVHSTRHSPIELGKDVITVDANDAPCAYQLKGHPGGRLTLQGLREIQPQLHELTSLAIPFPELRHVHHRSFLVTNGLVEEEATLAIEQMNAANETDGYPERRLEVIQRGDLLAMASRLGHSLWPTEIQQTHLLLEMLVERGDGLYEFERANRMLRAILGLEAGARPNWSAAEVRRRITSAAILVSLSLKNYDARQNHFASISAWVQFSAAAIAACERFQISFERNARAAVDIALIGIRDALIDLAREALERDPPLVEGDVMLDAAFYRARYTLVLGLLSLLWFWCEEEGWPDDLAREELEAFLHEGRAQLYLWGEAAIPQILAYYWFWRRTESGGRVDGLLLQLLTATVETTANKEPKGLPSPYWSFEDVTRHALAPILGFDQDPMAEETTGRMSFFAESLLHLLVRTNWKQVCRQVWPDVSRIQFVEFRPRSRWEYCLSFSEHGRYRQVQPPMRKEWSDLIEEARSIRCEQAPEPLIGRPMLHALFVVLFPYRASPEVVRTLSRAFNRAWLIPPPVDA
;
A
#
# COMPACT_ATOMS: atom_id res chain seq x y z
N MET A 1 -2.38 -19.21 -6.01
CA MET A 1 -2.88 -20.60 -6.00
C MET A 1 -3.01 -21.13 -4.57
N LEU A 2 -1.95 -21.25 -3.77
CA LEU A 2 -2.04 -21.72 -2.38
C LEU A 2 -3.05 -20.94 -1.53
N ALA A 3 -3.03 -19.60 -1.60
CA ALA A 3 -4.00 -18.76 -0.90
C ALA A 3 -5.46 -19.01 -1.35
N ALA A 4 -5.69 -19.32 -2.63
CA ALA A 4 -7.01 -19.69 -3.15
C ALA A 4 -7.50 -21.04 -2.62
N ASP A 5 -6.57 -21.97 -2.37
CA ASP A 5 -6.85 -23.29 -1.76
C ASP A 5 -6.96 -23.22 -0.23
N GLY A 6 -6.83 -22.02 0.36
CA GLY A 6 -7.04 -21.79 1.78
C GLY A 6 -5.79 -21.88 2.64
N HIS A 7 -4.60 -21.96 2.03
CA HIS A 7 -3.36 -21.86 2.79
C HIS A 7 -3.17 -20.44 3.35
N ARG A 8 -2.73 -20.36 4.60
CA ARG A 8 -2.23 -19.12 5.20
C ARG A 8 -0.74 -19.01 4.90
N ILE A 9 -0.32 -17.97 4.17
CA ILE A 9 1.09 -17.69 3.92
C ILE A 9 1.69 -17.14 5.22
N VAL A 10 2.75 -17.78 5.71
CA VAL A 10 3.50 -17.36 6.91
C VAL A 10 4.72 -16.58 6.49
N HIS A 11 5.38 -17.01 5.41
CA HIS A 11 6.60 -16.41 4.92
C HIS A 11 6.74 -16.63 3.41
N SER A 12 7.25 -15.62 2.75
CA SER A 12 7.66 -15.69 1.34
C SER A 12 8.96 -14.89 1.23
N THR A 13 10.02 -15.52 0.78
CA THR A 13 11.34 -14.95 0.86
C THR A 13 11.89 -14.47 -0.46
N ARG A 14 12.99 -13.71 -0.34
CA ARG A 14 13.78 -13.14 -1.39
C ARG A 14 15.26 -13.47 -1.16
N HIS A 15 15.63 -14.71 -1.37
CA HIS A 15 17.04 -15.10 -1.42
C HIS A 15 17.90 -14.67 -0.21
N SER A 16 17.38 -14.75 1.02
CA SER A 16 18.16 -14.55 2.24
C SER A 16 18.86 -15.86 2.67
N PRO A 17 20.12 -15.83 3.12
CA PRO A 17 20.82 -17.02 3.64
C PRO A 17 20.13 -17.70 4.82
N ILE A 18 19.20 -17.01 5.50
CA ILE A 18 18.48 -17.52 6.67
C ILE A 18 17.30 -18.44 6.29
N GLU A 19 16.99 -18.56 5.00
CA GLU A 19 15.81 -19.27 4.49
C GLU A 19 15.86 -20.79 4.64
N LEU A 20 17.03 -21.34 4.86
CA LEU A 20 17.21 -22.78 5.08
C LEU A 20 16.49 -23.64 4.02
N GLY A 21 16.61 -23.25 2.74
CA GLY A 21 15.99 -23.92 1.61
C GLY A 21 14.48 -23.81 1.50
N LYS A 22 13.85 -22.78 2.11
CA LYS A 22 12.38 -22.59 2.14
C LYS A 22 11.96 -21.24 1.57
N ASP A 23 11.65 -21.21 0.28
CA ASP A 23 11.23 -19.96 -0.40
C ASP A 23 9.82 -19.50 0.02
N VAL A 24 8.93 -20.43 0.31
CA VAL A 24 7.57 -20.12 0.79
C VAL A 24 7.22 -21.06 1.94
N ILE A 25 6.66 -20.50 3.00
CA ILE A 25 6.16 -21.25 4.15
C ILE A 25 4.68 -20.93 4.33
N THR A 26 3.86 -21.97 4.42
CA THR A 26 2.42 -21.83 4.62
C THR A 26 1.92 -22.75 5.71
N VAL A 27 0.70 -22.50 6.16
CA VAL A 27 -0.10 -23.42 6.94
C VAL A 27 -1.34 -23.75 6.11
N ASP A 28 -1.62 -25.05 5.90
CA ASP A 28 -2.76 -25.47 5.09
C ASP A 28 -4.10 -25.31 5.84
N ALA A 29 -5.20 -25.70 5.20
CA ALA A 29 -6.53 -25.59 5.78
C ALA A 29 -6.75 -26.48 7.04
N ASN A 30 -5.84 -27.43 7.30
CA ASN A 30 -5.86 -28.33 8.45
C ASN A 30 -4.84 -27.93 9.53
N ASP A 31 -4.32 -26.70 9.46
CA ASP A 31 -3.26 -26.17 10.32
C ASP A 31 -1.92 -26.93 10.23
N ALA A 32 -1.68 -27.68 9.13
CA ALA A 32 -0.42 -28.36 8.90
C ALA A 32 0.59 -27.43 8.21
N PRO A 33 1.83 -27.26 8.74
CA PRO A 33 2.87 -26.47 8.12
C PRO A 33 3.34 -27.10 6.80
N CYS A 34 3.57 -26.27 5.80
CA CYS A 34 4.07 -26.64 4.49
C CYS A 34 5.22 -25.70 4.09
N ALA A 35 6.32 -26.26 3.59
CA ALA A 35 7.47 -25.51 3.11
C ALA A 35 7.74 -25.81 1.62
N TYR A 36 8.00 -24.80 0.84
CA TYR A 36 8.17 -24.88 -0.61
C TYR A 36 9.51 -24.31 -1.02
N GLN A 37 10.23 -25.05 -1.87
CA GLN A 37 11.40 -24.58 -2.60
C GLN A 37 11.01 -24.38 -4.06
N LEU A 38 11.21 -23.19 -4.60
CA LEU A 38 10.83 -22.84 -5.97
C LEU A 38 12.03 -22.92 -6.90
N LYS A 39 11.90 -23.61 -8.03
CA LYS A 39 12.95 -23.69 -9.07
C LYS A 39 12.36 -23.42 -10.44
N GLY A 40 12.79 -22.29 -11.03
CA GLY A 40 12.35 -21.86 -12.34
C GLY A 40 13.07 -22.60 -13.46
N HIS A 41 12.31 -23.35 -14.28
CA HIS A 41 12.81 -23.96 -15.53
C HIS A 41 11.80 -23.67 -16.66
N PRO A 42 11.69 -22.38 -17.10
CA PRO A 42 10.69 -21.99 -18.07
C PRO A 42 10.94 -22.69 -19.41
N GLY A 43 9.98 -23.55 -19.84
CA GLY A 43 10.09 -24.33 -21.08
C GLY A 43 11.11 -25.47 -21.05
N GLY A 44 11.78 -25.69 -19.91
CA GLY A 44 12.82 -26.67 -19.71
C GLY A 44 12.39 -27.88 -18.89
N ARG A 45 13.39 -28.67 -18.49
CA ARG A 45 13.23 -29.87 -17.67
C ARG A 45 14.19 -29.79 -16.48
N LEU A 46 13.75 -30.29 -15.34
CA LEU A 46 14.63 -30.58 -14.22
C LEU A 46 15.31 -31.92 -14.50
N THR A 47 16.58 -31.87 -14.89
CA THR A 47 17.40 -33.04 -15.15
C THR A 47 17.97 -33.61 -13.85
N LEU A 48 18.50 -34.84 -13.89
CA LEU A 48 19.21 -35.44 -12.76
C LEU A 48 20.41 -34.55 -12.31
N GLN A 49 21.12 -33.93 -13.24
CA GLN A 49 22.20 -33.02 -12.91
C GLN A 49 21.68 -31.78 -12.19
N GLY A 50 20.62 -31.15 -12.70
CA GLY A 50 19.98 -29.99 -12.05
C GLY A 50 19.45 -30.33 -10.65
N LEU A 51 18.92 -31.54 -10.47
CA LEU A 51 18.51 -32.02 -9.16
C LEU A 51 19.68 -32.14 -8.18
N ARG A 52 20.83 -32.67 -8.65
CA ARG A 52 22.05 -32.78 -7.83
C ARG A 52 22.60 -31.43 -7.41
N GLU A 53 22.53 -30.42 -8.26
CA GLU A 53 22.96 -29.05 -7.95
C GLU A 53 22.14 -28.41 -6.84
N ILE A 54 20.85 -28.74 -6.74
CA ILE A 54 19.96 -28.21 -5.70
C ILE A 54 19.80 -29.15 -4.48
N GLN A 55 20.44 -30.32 -4.51
CA GLN A 55 20.33 -31.34 -3.45
C GLN A 55 20.64 -30.81 -2.04
N PRO A 56 21.64 -29.94 -1.81
CA PRO A 56 21.88 -29.34 -0.50
C PRO A 56 20.65 -28.54 0.00
N GLN A 57 20.03 -27.77 -0.87
CA GLN A 57 18.85 -26.97 -0.53
C GLN A 57 17.62 -27.87 -0.24
N LEU A 58 17.46 -28.98 -0.97
CA LEU A 58 16.41 -29.95 -0.70
C LEU A 58 16.62 -30.70 0.63
N HIS A 59 17.89 -30.94 1.00
CA HIS A 59 18.22 -31.48 2.31
C HIS A 59 17.85 -30.48 3.43
N GLU A 60 18.18 -29.21 3.27
CA GLU A 60 17.79 -28.16 4.21
C GLU A 60 16.26 -28.02 4.29
N LEU A 61 15.57 -28.06 3.13
CA LEU A 61 14.12 -28.01 3.06
C LEU A 61 13.45 -29.11 3.90
N THR A 62 13.94 -30.35 3.78
CA THR A 62 13.31 -31.51 4.41
C THR A 62 13.76 -31.77 5.84
N SER A 63 15.01 -31.40 6.21
CA SER A 63 15.62 -31.79 7.49
C SER A 63 15.60 -30.66 8.54
N LEU A 64 15.65 -29.39 8.11
CA LEU A 64 15.71 -28.27 9.04
C LEU A 64 14.31 -27.79 9.43
N ALA A 65 14.10 -27.53 10.71
CA ALA A 65 12.84 -26.98 11.21
C ALA A 65 12.55 -25.60 10.59
N ILE A 66 11.26 -25.24 10.52
CA ILE A 66 10.84 -23.91 10.13
C ILE A 66 11.33 -22.90 11.20
N PRO A 67 12.01 -21.79 10.81
CA PRO A 67 12.64 -20.87 11.77
C PRO A 67 11.65 -19.99 12.56
N PHE A 68 10.36 -20.10 12.29
CA PHE A 68 9.32 -19.31 12.96
C PHE A 68 8.93 -19.93 14.31
N PRO A 69 8.92 -19.15 15.43
CA PRO A 69 8.67 -19.66 16.78
C PRO A 69 7.39 -20.46 16.88
N GLU A 70 6.30 -20.04 16.22
CA GLU A 70 5.00 -20.69 16.24
C GLU A 70 4.99 -22.07 15.56
N LEU A 71 5.91 -22.33 14.62
CA LEU A 71 5.98 -23.53 13.79
C LEU A 71 7.22 -24.40 14.06
N ARG A 72 8.15 -23.93 14.90
CA ARG A 72 9.48 -24.54 15.10
C ARG A 72 9.45 -25.99 15.57
N HIS A 73 8.42 -26.40 16.26
CA HIS A 73 8.30 -27.73 16.87
C HIS A 73 7.35 -28.67 16.12
N VAL A 74 6.83 -28.21 14.98
CA VAL A 74 5.87 -28.98 14.19
C VAL A 74 6.55 -29.49 12.92
N HIS A 75 6.42 -30.78 12.62
CA HIS A 75 6.86 -31.33 11.34
C HIS A 75 6.10 -30.66 10.21
N HIS A 76 6.80 -30.36 9.13
CA HIS A 76 6.22 -29.72 7.96
C HIS A 76 6.28 -30.65 6.74
N ARG A 77 5.33 -30.49 5.84
CA ARG A 77 5.38 -31.08 4.51
C ARG A 77 6.31 -30.27 3.62
N SER A 78 7.15 -30.97 2.85
CA SER A 78 8.20 -30.35 2.00
C SER A 78 7.87 -30.51 0.53
N PHE A 79 7.88 -29.41 -0.23
CA PHE A 79 7.52 -29.37 -1.63
C PHE A 79 8.62 -28.74 -2.48
N LEU A 80 9.06 -29.46 -3.52
CA LEU A 80 9.82 -28.88 -4.62
C LEU A 80 8.84 -28.45 -5.71
N VAL A 81 8.83 -27.18 -6.05
CA VAL A 81 7.93 -26.61 -7.07
C VAL A 81 8.75 -26.19 -8.28
N THR A 82 8.37 -26.67 -9.47
CA THR A 82 8.99 -26.26 -10.73
C THR A 82 7.96 -26.00 -11.83
N ASN A 83 8.18 -24.99 -12.64
CA ASN A 83 7.41 -24.72 -13.85
C ASN A 83 7.91 -25.52 -15.07
N GLY A 84 8.95 -26.36 -14.91
CA GLY A 84 9.45 -27.32 -15.87
C GLY A 84 8.80 -28.69 -15.73
N LEU A 85 9.20 -29.61 -16.61
CA LEU A 85 8.95 -31.04 -16.45
C LEU A 85 10.08 -31.64 -15.60
N VAL A 86 9.78 -32.67 -14.82
CA VAL A 86 10.81 -33.43 -14.11
C VAL A 86 11.12 -34.68 -14.95
N GLU A 87 12.41 -34.89 -15.25
CA GLU A 87 12.85 -36.07 -15.98
C GLU A 87 12.69 -37.34 -15.15
N GLU A 88 12.52 -38.47 -15.82
CA GLU A 88 12.29 -39.78 -15.18
C GLU A 88 13.43 -40.13 -14.22
N GLU A 89 14.68 -39.89 -14.63
CA GLU A 89 15.87 -40.12 -13.79
C GLU A 89 15.89 -39.25 -12.53
N ALA A 90 15.44 -38.01 -12.63
CA ALA A 90 15.31 -37.11 -11.49
C ALA A 90 14.15 -37.55 -10.56
N THR A 91 13.05 -38.02 -11.12
CA THR A 91 11.94 -38.57 -10.35
C THR A 91 12.38 -39.79 -9.56
N LEU A 92 13.07 -40.73 -10.19
CA LEU A 92 13.63 -41.93 -9.52
C LEU A 92 14.60 -41.58 -8.40
N ALA A 93 15.44 -40.54 -8.62
CA ALA A 93 16.37 -40.09 -7.57
C ALA A 93 15.63 -39.49 -6.36
N ILE A 94 14.52 -38.77 -6.58
CA ILE A 94 13.68 -38.23 -5.49
C ILE A 94 12.97 -39.40 -4.74
N GLU A 95 12.47 -40.40 -5.46
CA GLU A 95 11.86 -41.58 -4.84
C GLU A 95 12.86 -42.35 -4.00
N GLN A 96 14.10 -42.53 -4.50
CA GLN A 96 15.19 -43.16 -3.74
C GLN A 96 15.55 -42.38 -2.48
N MET A 97 15.60 -41.07 -2.57
CA MET A 97 15.85 -40.20 -1.42
C MET A 97 14.73 -40.33 -0.37
N ASN A 98 13.48 -40.35 -0.81
CA ASN A 98 12.33 -40.55 0.09
C ASN A 98 12.36 -41.91 0.76
N ALA A 99 12.67 -42.98 0.01
CA ALA A 99 12.80 -44.34 0.54
C ALA A 99 13.96 -44.46 1.54
N ALA A 100 15.08 -43.77 1.30
CA ALA A 100 16.21 -43.73 2.25
C ALA A 100 15.77 -43.06 3.56
N ASN A 101 15.13 -41.87 3.48
CA ASN A 101 14.61 -41.17 4.66
C ASN A 101 13.63 -42.06 5.47
N GLU A 102 12.75 -42.79 4.82
CA GLU A 102 11.82 -43.74 5.48
C GLU A 102 12.58 -44.88 6.16
N THR A 103 13.59 -45.43 5.50
CA THR A 103 14.42 -46.51 6.05
C THR A 103 15.24 -46.05 7.25
N ASP A 104 15.71 -44.82 7.22
CA ASP A 104 16.47 -44.18 8.30
C ASP A 104 15.60 -43.72 9.48
N GLY A 105 14.29 -43.96 9.41
CA GLY A 105 13.32 -43.63 10.47
C GLY A 105 12.83 -42.19 10.47
N TYR A 106 12.92 -41.50 9.35
CA TYR A 106 12.44 -40.10 9.18
C TYR A 106 11.38 -40.01 8.08
N PRO A 107 10.22 -40.69 8.17
CA PRO A 107 9.20 -40.67 7.12
C PRO A 107 8.60 -39.26 6.89
N GLU A 108 8.70 -38.38 7.88
CA GLU A 108 8.24 -36.99 7.81
C GLU A 108 9.11 -36.12 6.88
N ARG A 109 10.33 -36.54 6.55
CA ARG A 109 11.24 -35.83 5.62
C ARG A 109 10.96 -36.13 4.15
N ARG A 110 9.75 -36.56 3.85
CA ARG A 110 9.33 -36.83 2.48
C ARG A 110 9.26 -35.56 1.66
N LEU A 111 9.90 -35.57 0.47
CA LEU A 111 9.82 -34.51 -0.52
C LEU A 111 8.72 -34.84 -1.53
N GLU A 112 7.75 -33.93 -1.65
CA GLU A 112 6.73 -33.95 -2.70
C GLU A 112 7.15 -33.03 -3.85
N VAL A 113 6.76 -33.35 -5.09
CA VAL A 113 7.09 -32.54 -6.26
C VAL A 113 5.82 -31.99 -6.88
N ILE A 114 5.80 -30.69 -7.09
CA ILE A 114 4.76 -29.97 -7.85
C ILE A 114 5.41 -29.49 -9.15
N GLN A 115 5.13 -30.16 -10.24
CA GLN A 115 5.68 -29.85 -11.54
C GLN A 115 4.69 -29.09 -12.42
N ARG A 116 5.12 -28.73 -13.63
CA ARG A 116 4.31 -27.96 -14.58
C ARG A 116 2.89 -28.49 -14.77
N GLY A 117 2.72 -29.82 -14.86
CA GLY A 117 1.41 -30.45 -15.04
C GLY A 117 0.49 -30.19 -13.84
N ASP A 118 1.03 -30.30 -12.63
CA ASP A 118 0.30 -30.06 -11.39
C ASP A 118 -0.06 -28.58 -11.24
N LEU A 119 0.87 -27.68 -11.56
CA LEU A 119 0.62 -26.23 -11.57
C LEU A 119 -0.48 -25.86 -12.58
N LEU A 120 -0.48 -26.46 -13.77
CA LEU A 120 -1.53 -26.27 -14.77
C LEU A 120 -2.86 -26.85 -14.32
N ALA A 121 -2.86 -28.02 -13.67
CA ALA A 121 -4.07 -28.61 -13.09
C ALA A 121 -4.64 -27.73 -11.95
N MET A 122 -3.78 -27.21 -11.08
CA MET A 122 -4.19 -26.23 -10.05
C MET A 122 -4.76 -24.95 -10.70
N ALA A 123 -4.08 -24.40 -11.70
CA ALA A 123 -4.58 -23.24 -12.43
C ALA A 123 -5.92 -23.53 -13.14
N SER A 124 -6.07 -24.71 -13.74
CA SER A 124 -7.31 -25.11 -14.41
C SER A 124 -8.48 -25.28 -13.43
N ARG A 125 -8.24 -25.86 -12.25
CA ARG A 125 -9.28 -25.95 -11.19
C ARG A 125 -9.76 -24.57 -10.73
N LEU A 126 -8.87 -23.61 -10.72
CA LEU A 126 -9.17 -22.22 -10.38
C LEU A 126 -9.65 -21.42 -11.60
N GLY A 127 -9.53 -21.97 -12.82
CA GLY A 127 -9.63 -21.27 -14.09
C GLY A 127 -10.88 -20.42 -14.27
N HIS A 128 -12.07 -20.93 -13.91
CA HIS A 128 -13.31 -20.15 -13.98
C HIS A 128 -13.38 -18.98 -12.97
N SER A 129 -12.53 -19.01 -11.96
CA SER A 129 -12.46 -17.97 -10.92
C SER A 129 -11.23 -17.09 -11.07
N LEU A 130 -10.24 -17.48 -11.88
CA LEU A 130 -8.98 -16.74 -12.06
C LEU A 130 -9.02 -15.74 -13.21
N TRP A 131 -9.88 -15.97 -14.20
CA TRP A 131 -9.95 -15.11 -15.38
C TRP A 131 -11.25 -14.32 -15.42
N PRO A 132 -11.22 -13.11 -15.97
CA PRO A 132 -12.43 -12.35 -16.22
C PRO A 132 -13.34 -13.17 -17.14
N THR A 133 -14.53 -13.47 -16.68
CA THR A 133 -15.53 -14.24 -17.45
C THR A 133 -16.41 -13.35 -18.31
N GLU A 134 -16.44 -12.05 -18.01
CA GLU A 134 -17.22 -11.05 -18.72
C GLU A 134 -16.37 -10.32 -19.75
N ILE A 135 -16.95 -10.03 -20.91
CA ILE A 135 -16.27 -9.35 -22.02
C ILE A 135 -15.68 -8.01 -21.58
N GLN A 136 -16.41 -7.25 -20.78
CA GLN A 136 -15.94 -5.94 -20.28
C GLN A 136 -14.71 -6.06 -19.39
N GLN A 137 -14.66 -7.06 -18.51
CA GLN A 137 -13.51 -7.30 -17.64
C GLN A 137 -12.28 -7.72 -18.46
N THR A 138 -12.49 -8.56 -19.47
CA THR A 138 -11.42 -8.96 -20.40
C THR A 138 -10.89 -7.76 -21.19
N HIS A 139 -11.77 -6.87 -21.64
CA HIS A 139 -11.39 -5.66 -22.35
C HIS A 139 -10.54 -4.72 -21.48
N LEU A 140 -10.97 -4.46 -20.24
CA LEU A 140 -10.20 -3.67 -19.27
C LEU A 140 -8.81 -4.26 -19.00
N LEU A 141 -8.71 -5.57 -18.86
CA LEU A 141 -7.41 -6.24 -18.69
C LEU A 141 -6.52 -6.08 -19.92
N LEU A 142 -7.06 -6.27 -21.12
CA LEU A 142 -6.31 -6.10 -22.35
C LEU A 142 -5.81 -4.66 -22.52
N GLU A 143 -6.64 -3.67 -22.20
CA GLU A 143 -6.23 -2.27 -22.20
C GLU A 143 -5.05 -2.02 -21.25
N MET A 144 -5.08 -2.60 -20.04
CA MET A 144 -3.97 -2.47 -19.09
C MET A 144 -2.69 -3.19 -19.56
N LEU A 145 -2.83 -4.32 -20.26
CA LEU A 145 -1.69 -5.08 -20.79
C LEU A 145 -0.98 -4.42 -21.96
N VAL A 146 -1.63 -3.51 -22.68
CA VAL A 146 -1.02 -2.78 -23.82
C VAL A 146 -0.34 -1.47 -23.38
N GLU A 147 -0.52 -1.04 -22.13
CA GLU A 147 0.19 0.11 -21.59
C GLU A 147 1.70 -0.08 -21.64
N ARG A 148 2.44 1.01 -21.96
CA ARG A 148 3.90 0.96 -22.12
C ARG A 148 4.66 0.84 -20.81
N GLY A 149 4.02 1.22 -19.68
CA GLY A 149 4.60 1.16 -18.36
C GLY A 149 5.47 2.36 -17.96
N ASP A 150 5.69 3.33 -18.85
CA ASP A 150 6.44 4.56 -18.60
C ASP A 150 5.56 5.73 -18.11
N GLY A 151 4.24 5.59 -18.21
CA GLY A 151 3.26 6.57 -17.76
C GLY A 151 2.76 6.33 -16.33
N LEU A 152 1.79 7.16 -15.92
CA LEU A 152 1.10 6.97 -14.65
C LEU A 152 0.28 5.68 -14.65
N TYR A 153 0.15 5.08 -13.46
CA TYR A 153 -0.73 3.93 -13.30
C TYR A 153 -2.21 4.34 -13.47
N GLU A 154 -2.92 3.62 -14.30
CA GLU A 154 -4.32 3.87 -14.67
C GLU A 154 -5.30 3.49 -13.54
N PHE A 155 -5.30 4.29 -12.47
CA PHE A 155 -6.08 4.04 -11.25
C PHE A 155 -7.55 3.73 -11.49
N GLU A 156 -8.22 4.49 -12.35
CA GLU A 156 -9.65 4.32 -12.59
C GLU A 156 -9.97 3.02 -13.32
N ARG A 157 -9.14 2.67 -14.29
CA ARG A 157 -9.29 1.44 -15.06
C ARG A 157 -9.07 0.21 -14.17
N ALA A 158 -8.00 0.25 -13.36
CA ALA A 158 -7.71 -0.77 -12.37
C ALA A 158 -8.82 -0.89 -11.32
N ASN A 159 -9.34 0.23 -10.82
CA ASN A 159 -10.45 0.26 -9.87
C ASN A 159 -11.73 -0.36 -10.46
N ARG A 160 -12.08 -0.02 -11.70
CA ARG A 160 -13.24 -0.64 -12.38
C ARG A 160 -13.06 -2.15 -12.50
N MET A 161 -11.88 -2.61 -12.91
CA MET A 161 -11.56 -4.04 -12.99
C MET A 161 -11.68 -4.73 -11.62
N LEU A 162 -11.05 -4.19 -10.59
CA LEU A 162 -11.10 -4.74 -9.23
C LEU A 162 -12.53 -4.78 -8.69
N ARG A 163 -13.31 -3.71 -8.89
CA ARG A 163 -14.70 -3.66 -8.43
C ARG A 163 -15.58 -4.70 -9.11
N ALA A 164 -15.42 -4.88 -10.42
CA ALA A 164 -16.15 -5.88 -11.17
C ALA A 164 -15.81 -7.31 -10.71
N ILE A 165 -14.52 -7.63 -10.60
CA ILE A 165 -14.06 -8.97 -10.18
C ILE A 165 -14.50 -9.29 -8.75
N LEU A 166 -14.36 -8.32 -7.83
CA LEU A 166 -14.63 -8.50 -6.42
C LEU A 166 -16.11 -8.25 -6.03
N GLY A 167 -16.98 -7.99 -7.01
CA GLY A 167 -18.38 -7.72 -6.76
C GLY A 167 -18.64 -6.47 -5.93
N LEU A 168 -17.83 -5.42 -6.13
CA LEU A 168 -17.90 -4.15 -5.41
C LEU A 168 -18.67 -3.06 -6.19
N GLU A 169 -19.35 -3.45 -7.26
CA GLU A 169 -20.19 -2.54 -8.03
C GLU A 169 -21.40 -2.04 -7.25
N ALA A 170 -21.93 -0.88 -7.64
CA ALA A 170 -23.16 -0.37 -7.09
C ALA A 170 -24.34 -1.29 -7.47
N GLY A 171 -25.19 -1.61 -6.49
CA GLY A 171 -26.33 -2.48 -6.68
C GLY A 171 -26.42 -3.62 -5.66
N ALA A 172 -27.21 -4.65 -6.01
CA ALA A 172 -27.40 -5.79 -5.13
C ALA A 172 -26.11 -6.56 -4.92
N ARG A 173 -25.85 -6.96 -3.67
CA ARG A 173 -24.71 -7.80 -3.32
C ARG A 173 -24.87 -9.19 -3.98
N PRO A 174 -23.91 -9.69 -4.76
CA PRO A 174 -23.94 -11.05 -5.26
C PRO A 174 -24.00 -12.07 -4.11
N ASN A 175 -24.70 -13.17 -4.32
CA ASN A 175 -24.79 -14.25 -3.32
C ASN A 175 -23.61 -15.21 -3.46
N TRP A 176 -22.39 -14.74 -3.12
CA TRP A 176 -21.17 -15.55 -3.16
C TRP A 176 -20.85 -16.13 -1.80
N SER A 177 -20.34 -17.36 -1.81
CA SER A 177 -19.77 -17.99 -0.61
C SER A 177 -18.42 -17.36 -0.26
N ALA A 178 -17.97 -17.53 0.99
CA ALA A 178 -16.64 -17.09 1.41
C ALA A 178 -15.51 -17.70 0.54
N ALA A 179 -15.66 -18.96 0.13
CA ALA A 179 -14.71 -19.62 -0.77
C ALA A 179 -14.67 -18.97 -2.16
N GLU A 180 -15.82 -18.55 -2.68
CA GLU A 180 -15.88 -17.83 -3.96
C GLU A 180 -15.23 -16.46 -3.85
N VAL A 181 -15.53 -15.68 -2.80
CA VAL A 181 -14.89 -14.36 -2.59
C VAL A 181 -13.38 -14.51 -2.45
N ARG A 182 -12.90 -15.52 -1.70
CA ARG A 182 -11.46 -15.78 -1.57
C ARG A 182 -10.81 -16.08 -2.93
N ARG A 183 -11.44 -16.91 -3.78
CA ARG A 183 -10.95 -17.22 -5.13
C ARG A 183 -10.88 -15.95 -5.99
N ARG A 184 -11.89 -15.08 -5.91
CA ARG A 184 -11.93 -13.81 -6.64
C ARG A 184 -10.87 -12.81 -6.16
N ILE A 185 -10.57 -12.78 -4.86
CA ILE A 185 -9.44 -12.00 -4.32
C ILE A 185 -8.12 -12.50 -4.91
N THR A 186 -7.92 -13.83 -4.97
CA THR A 186 -6.72 -14.41 -5.60
C THR A 186 -6.65 -14.10 -7.09
N SER A 187 -7.77 -14.17 -7.80
CA SER A 187 -7.87 -13.78 -9.21
C SER A 187 -7.46 -12.31 -9.40
N ALA A 188 -8.01 -11.42 -8.59
CA ALA A 188 -7.68 -10.00 -8.64
C ALA A 188 -6.17 -9.74 -8.41
N ALA A 189 -5.53 -10.45 -7.47
CA ALA A 189 -4.09 -10.36 -7.23
C ALA A 189 -3.28 -10.78 -8.48
N ILE A 190 -3.66 -11.88 -9.13
CA ILE A 190 -2.99 -12.34 -10.35
C ILE A 190 -3.15 -11.32 -11.48
N LEU A 191 -4.35 -10.76 -11.66
CA LEU A 191 -4.61 -9.79 -12.72
C LEU A 191 -3.86 -8.47 -12.49
N VAL A 192 -3.77 -8.01 -11.25
CA VAL A 192 -2.93 -6.87 -10.88
C VAL A 192 -1.46 -7.15 -11.20
N SER A 193 -0.93 -8.30 -10.78
CA SER A 193 0.45 -8.70 -11.08
C SER A 193 0.71 -8.73 -12.60
N LEU A 194 -0.23 -9.26 -13.39
CA LEU A 194 -0.10 -9.26 -14.85
C LEU A 194 -0.11 -7.86 -15.45
N SER A 195 -0.96 -6.98 -14.94
CA SER A 195 -1.05 -5.59 -15.43
C SER A 195 0.22 -4.78 -15.13
N LEU A 196 0.98 -5.15 -14.11
CA LEU A 196 2.23 -4.48 -13.73
C LEU A 196 3.44 -4.88 -14.57
N LYS A 197 3.36 -5.95 -15.36
CA LYS A 197 4.51 -6.48 -16.12
C LYS A 197 5.30 -5.43 -16.90
N ASN A 198 4.60 -4.52 -17.60
CA ASN A 198 5.27 -3.49 -18.40
C ASN A 198 5.82 -2.36 -17.53
N TYR A 199 5.15 -2.03 -16.42
CA TYR A 199 5.61 -1.05 -15.44
C TYR A 199 6.89 -1.53 -14.73
N ASP A 200 6.93 -2.80 -14.31
CA ASP A 200 8.11 -3.41 -13.70
C ASP A 200 9.29 -3.43 -14.66
N ALA A 201 9.05 -3.74 -15.95
CA ALA A 201 10.08 -3.71 -16.99
C ALA A 201 10.65 -2.29 -17.25
N ARG A 202 9.94 -1.24 -16.83
CA ARG A 202 10.35 0.17 -16.91
C ARG A 202 10.83 0.74 -15.56
N GLN A 203 10.92 -0.11 -14.54
CA GLN A 203 11.26 0.33 -13.17
C GLN A 203 10.32 1.41 -12.63
N ASN A 204 9.05 1.33 -12.99
CA ASN A 204 8.03 2.26 -12.51
C ASN A 204 7.50 1.79 -11.13
N HIS A 205 8.32 2.02 -10.11
CA HIS A 205 8.04 1.59 -8.73
C HIS A 205 6.75 2.19 -8.18
N PHE A 206 6.43 3.43 -8.58
CA PHE A 206 5.20 4.08 -8.13
C PHE A 206 3.95 3.36 -8.65
N ALA A 207 3.96 2.85 -9.87
CA ALA A 207 2.86 2.05 -10.40
C ALA A 207 2.65 0.77 -9.59
N SER A 208 3.73 0.08 -9.23
CA SER A 208 3.68 -1.14 -8.42
C SER A 208 3.15 -0.87 -7.01
N ILE A 209 3.64 0.18 -6.33
CA ILE A 209 3.12 0.62 -5.03
C ILE A 209 1.62 0.90 -5.14
N SER A 210 1.22 1.70 -6.12
CA SER A 210 -0.15 2.14 -6.32
C SER A 210 -1.12 0.99 -6.57
N ALA A 211 -0.75 0.07 -7.45
CA ALA A 211 -1.56 -1.08 -7.81
C ALA A 211 -1.78 -2.03 -6.61
N TRP A 212 -0.72 -2.33 -5.88
CA TRP A 212 -0.80 -3.23 -4.73
C TRP A 212 -1.53 -2.62 -3.54
N VAL A 213 -1.40 -1.31 -3.30
CA VAL A 213 -2.19 -0.61 -2.28
C VAL A 213 -3.67 -0.62 -2.66
N GLN A 214 -4.00 -0.32 -3.92
CA GLN A 214 -5.38 -0.34 -4.41
C GLN A 214 -5.99 -1.75 -4.33
N PHE A 215 -5.24 -2.79 -4.73
CA PHE A 215 -5.65 -4.18 -4.59
C PHE A 215 -5.93 -4.54 -3.12
N SER A 216 -5.00 -4.21 -2.21
CA SER A 216 -5.13 -4.53 -0.79
C SER A 216 -6.37 -3.88 -0.18
N ALA A 217 -6.62 -2.62 -0.49
CA ALA A 217 -7.81 -1.90 -0.06
C ALA A 217 -9.10 -2.54 -0.63
N ALA A 218 -9.10 -2.92 -1.92
CA ALA A 218 -10.24 -3.57 -2.55
C ALA A 218 -10.51 -4.98 -1.98
N ALA A 219 -9.48 -5.75 -1.63
CA ALA A 219 -9.61 -7.05 -0.99
C ALA A 219 -10.22 -6.94 0.42
N ILE A 220 -9.80 -5.92 1.20
CA ILE A 220 -10.41 -5.58 2.49
C ILE A 220 -11.89 -5.18 2.30
N ALA A 221 -12.17 -4.33 1.31
CA ALA A 221 -13.54 -3.92 0.97
C ALA A 221 -14.44 -5.13 0.64
N ALA A 222 -13.92 -6.12 -0.09
CA ALA A 222 -14.65 -7.33 -0.40
C ALA A 222 -15.00 -8.12 0.88
N CYS A 223 -14.06 -8.29 1.80
CA CYS A 223 -14.33 -8.96 3.07
C CYS A 223 -15.40 -8.24 3.89
N GLU A 224 -15.33 -6.92 3.99
CA GLU A 224 -16.34 -6.09 4.68
C GLU A 224 -17.71 -6.18 4.00
N ARG A 225 -17.78 -6.03 2.66
CA ARG A 225 -19.03 -6.10 1.92
C ARG A 225 -19.72 -7.45 2.05
N PHE A 226 -18.96 -8.53 2.00
CA PHE A 226 -19.48 -9.89 2.09
C PHE A 226 -19.59 -10.39 3.53
N GLN A 227 -19.15 -9.60 4.53
CA GLN A 227 -19.19 -9.96 5.95
C GLN A 227 -18.47 -11.29 6.24
N ILE A 228 -17.29 -11.47 5.63
CA ILE A 228 -16.44 -12.63 5.82
C ILE A 228 -15.15 -12.25 6.55
N SER A 229 -14.56 -13.21 7.23
CA SER A 229 -13.31 -12.99 7.95
C SER A 229 -12.18 -12.61 7.01
N PHE A 230 -11.55 -11.47 7.22
CA PHE A 230 -10.34 -11.04 6.52
C PHE A 230 -9.19 -12.03 6.71
N GLU A 231 -8.94 -12.45 7.94
CA GLU A 231 -7.84 -13.36 8.32
C GLU A 231 -7.87 -14.68 7.54
N ARG A 232 -9.06 -15.21 7.28
CA ARG A 232 -9.24 -16.49 6.58
C ARG A 232 -9.30 -16.36 5.06
N ASN A 233 -9.66 -15.21 4.52
CA ASN A 233 -10.02 -15.10 3.10
C ASN A 233 -9.17 -14.12 2.30
N ALA A 234 -8.59 -13.09 2.89
CA ALA A 234 -7.84 -12.05 2.19
C ALA A 234 -6.42 -11.86 2.71
N ARG A 235 -6.13 -12.17 3.98
CA ARG A 235 -4.85 -11.89 4.62
C ARG A 235 -3.66 -12.36 3.79
N ALA A 236 -3.65 -13.61 3.34
CA ALA A 236 -2.53 -14.15 2.58
C ALA A 236 -2.25 -13.37 1.28
N ALA A 237 -3.31 -12.96 0.56
CA ALA A 237 -3.16 -12.19 -0.67
C ALA A 237 -2.69 -10.74 -0.39
N VAL A 238 -3.16 -10.14 0.70
CA VAL A 238 -2.74 -8.80 1.12
C VAL A 238 -1.30 -8.82 1.66
N ASP A 239 -0.89 -9.86 2.39
CA ASP A 239 0.49 -10.00 2.87
C ASP A 239 1.48 -10.13 1.69
N ILE A 240 1.12 -10.85 0.61
CA ILE A 240 1.90 -10.88 -0.64
C ILE A 240 1.96 -9.49 -1.28
N ALA A 241 0.86 -8.77 -1.33
CA ALA A 241 0.82 -7.42 -1.87
C ALA A 241 1.72 -6.46 -1.05
N LEU A 242 1.72 -6.59 0.28
CA LEU A 242 2.60 -5.82 1.17
C LEU A 242 4.08 -6.08 0.90
N ILE A 243 4.47 -7.34 0.63
CA ILE A 243 5.82 -7.67 0.20
C ILE A 243 6.15 -6.91 -1.10
N GLY A 244 5.28 -6.98 -2.10
CA GLY A 244 5.47 -6.27 -3.37
C GLY A 244 5.56 -4.74 -3.22
N ILE A 245 4.78 -4.15 -2.30
CA ILE A 245 4.86 -2.72 -1.98
C ILE A 245 6.20 -2.38 -1.34
N ARG A 246 6.62 -3.14 -0.33
CA ARG A 246 7.89 -2.93 0.37
C ARG A 246 9.07 -2.96 -0.58
N ASP A 247 9.06 -3.89 -1.50
CA ASP A 247 10.11 -4.07 -2.49
C ASP A 247 10.19 -2.90 -3.46
N ALA A 248 9.04 -2.49 -3.99
CA ALA A 248 8.99 -1.33 -4.86
C ALA A 248 9.41 -0.04 -4.13
N LEU A 249 9.15 0.08 -2.82
CA LEU A 249 9.66 1.19 -2.00
C LEU A 249 11.18 1.10 -1.80
N ILE A 250 11.74 -0.08 -1.59
CA ILE A 250 13.19 -0.29 -1.46
C ILE A 250 13.88 0.06 -2.78
N ASP A 251 13.36 -0.42 -3.91
CA ASP A 251 13.90 -0.11 -5.22
C ASP A 251 13.81 1.39 -5.54
N LEU A 252 12.70 2.05 -5.16
CA LEU A 252 12.57 3.50 -5.24
C LEU A 252 13.60 4.24 -4.38
N ALA A 253 13.90 3.73 -3.17
CA ALA A 253 14.92 4.30 -2.30
C ALA A 253 16.31 4.20 -2.93
N ARG A 254 16.67 3.03 -3.48
CA ARG A 254 17.94 2.82 -4.19
C ARG A 254 18.07 3.79 -5.37
N GLU A 255 17.04 3.88 -6.20
CA GLU A 255 17.04 4.81 -7.32
C GLU A 255 17.19 6.27 -6.87
N ALA A 256 16.52 6.67 -5.79
CA ALA A 256 16.61 8.03 -5.26
C ALA A 256 17.99 8.37 -4.67
N LEU A 257 18.67 7.38 -4.08
CA LEU A 257 20.03 7.55 -3.51
C LEU A 257 21.13 7.52 -4.56
N GLU A 258 20.94 6.78 -5.66
CA GLU A 258 21.95 6.66 -6.72
C GLU A 258 21.98 7.84 -7.69
N ARG A 259 20.91 8.61 -7.82
CA ARG A 259 20.78 9.71 -8.80
C ARG A 259 21.05 11.07 -8.17
N ASP A 260 21.87 11.89 -8.86
CA ASP A 260 22.12 13.29 -8.53
C ASP A 260 21.89 14.20 -9.76
N PRO A 261 20.85 15.06 -9.80
CA PRO A 261 19.73 15.16 -8.85
C PRO A 261 18.78 13.96 -8.96
N PRO A 262 18.23 13.54 -7.83
CA PRO A 262 17.26 12.46 -7.86
C PRO A 262 16.02 12.91 -8.64
N LEU A 263 15.59 12.11 -9.63
CA LEU A 263 14.28 12.09 -10.25
C LEU A 263 14.00 12.93 -11.50
N VAL A 264 14.80 13.88 -12.01
CA VAL A 264 14.47 14.56 -13.28
C VAL A 264 15.68 15.13 -14.05
N GLU A 265 15.69 14.93 -15.36
CA GLU A 265 16.40 15.74 -16.34
C GLU A 265 15.40 16.70 -17.00
N GLY A 266 15.55 18.02 -16.87
CA GLY A 266 14.68 18.99 -17.56
C GLY A 266 14.89 20.45 -17.12
N ASP A 267 14.89 21.35 -18.07
CA ASP A 267 15.41 22.71 -17.95
C ASP A 267 14.33 23.83 -17.99
N VAL A 268 13.04 23.52 -17.74
CA VAL A 268 11.93 24.50 -17.89
C VAL A 268 11.21 24.74 -16.56
N MET A 269 10.72 25.97 -16.34
CA MET A 269 10.03 26.36 -15.08
C MET A 269 8.84 25.47 -14.68
N LEU A 270 8.14 24.88 -15.64
CA LEU A 270 7.08 23.88 -15.40
C LEU A 270 7.64 22.60 -14.82
N ASP A 271 8.81 22.18 -15.29
CA ASP A 271 9.49 20.98 -14.80
C ASP A 271 9.90 21.13 -13.34
N ALA A 272 10.26 22.34 -12.87
CA ALA A 272 10.59 22.58 -11.48
C ALA A 272 9.41 22.34 -10.52
N ALA A 273 8.19 22.69 -10.89
CA ALA A 273 6.99 22.44 -10.09
C ALA A 273 6.62 20.96 -10.08
N PHE A 274 6.68 20.30 -11.25
CA PHE A 274 6.49 18.83 -11.35
C PHE A 274 7.55 18.09 -10.54
N TYR A 275 8.81 18.48 -10.65
CA TYR A 275 9.90 17.91 -9.88
C TYR A 275 9.60 18.00 -8.37
N ARG A 276 9.28 19.20 -7.86
CA ARG A 276 9.00 19.40 -6.42
C ARG A 276 7.76 18.62 -5.95
N ALA A 277 6.70 18.55 -6.75
CA ALA A 277 5.51 17.77 -6.43
C ALA A 277 5.85 16.28 -6.35
N ARG A 278 6.56 15.74 -7.33
CA ARG A 278 7.04 14.36 -7.36
C ARG A 278 8.00 14.08 -6.19
N TYR A 279 8.93 15.00 -5.93
CA TYR A 279 9.88 14.89 -4.83
C TYR A 279 9.16 14.83 -3.47
N THR A 280 8.11 15.65 -3.28
CA THR A 280 7.28 15.65 -2.07
C THR A 280 6.61 14.28 -1.86
N LEU A 281 6.08 13.68 -2.92
CA LEU A 281 5.52 12.33 -2.88
C LEU A 281 6.58 11.28 -2.50
N VAL A 282 7.75 11.33 -3.13
CA VAL A 282 8.87 10.42 -2.84
C VAL A 282 9.32 10.55 -1.39
N LEU A 283 9.50 11.78 -0.88
CA LEU A 283 9.84 11.99 0.53
C LEU A 283 8.78 11.38 1.47
N GLY A 284 7.50 11.53 1.16
CA GLY A 284 6.42 10.91 1.93
C GLY A 284 6.48 9.39 1.92
N LEU A 285 6.66 8.78 0.74
CA LEU A 285 6.77 7.32 0.58
C LEU A 285 8.01 6.75 1.26
N LEU A 286 9.18 7.37 1.08
CA LEU A 286 10.43 6.91 1.69
C LEU A 286 10.45 7.13 3.21
N SER A 287 9.74 8.15 3.72
CA SER A 287 9.50 8.29 5.15
C SER A 287 8.70 7.11 5.73
N LEU A 288 7.71 6.61 5.00
CA LEU A 288 6.97 5.40 5.39
C LEU A 288 7.85 4.16 5.29
N LEU A 289 8.70 4.05 4.26
CA LEU A 289 9.68 2.95 4.17
C LEU A 289 10.61 2.95 5.39
N TRP A 290 11.09 4.11 5.83
CA TRP A 290 11.94 4.22 7.01
C TRP A 290 11.27 3.59 8.25
N PHE A 291 9.98 3.89 8.52
CA PHE A 291 9.22 3.26 9.60
C PHE A 291 9.09 1.75 9.40
N TRP A 292 8.91 1.32 8.18
CA TRP A 292 8.79 -0.10 7.87
C TRP A 292 10.08 -0.86 8.15
N CYS A 293 11.22 -0.29 7.76
CA CYS A 293 12.54 -0.85 8.06
C CYS A 293 12.86 -0.85 9.56
N GLU A 294 12.44 0.17 10.31
CA GLU A 294 12.59 0.20 11.77
C GLU A 294 11.77 -0.90 12.48
N GLU A 295 10.65 -1.31 11.91
CA GLU A 295 9.78 -2.32 12.50
C GLU A 295 10.16 -3.75 12.09
N GLU A 296 10.47 -3.98 10.81
CA GLU A 296 10.70 -5.32 10.24
C GLU A 296 12.17 -5.64 9.96
N GLY A 297 13.05 -4.66 10.06
CA GLY A 297 14.48 -4.78 9.76
C GLY A 297 14.89 -4.14 8.44
N TRP A 298 16.14 -3.67 8.40
CA TRP A 298 16.75 -3.00 7.26
C TRP A 298 17.29 -4.03 6.27
N PRO A 299 17.11 -3.83 4.95
CA PRO A 299 17.79 -4.62 3.93
C PRO A 299 19.31 -4.43 4.01
N ASP A 300 20.09 -5.46 3.72
CA ASP A 300 21.56 -5.42 3.77
C ASP A 300 22.19 -4.37 2.83
N ASP A 301 21.49 -4.03 1.76
CA ASP A 301 21.93 -3.13 0.70
C ASP A 301 21.26 -1.74 0.73
N LEU A 302 20.56 -1.40 1.80
CA LEU A 302 19.98 -0.08 2.05
C LEU A 302 20.47 0.46 3.39
N ALA A 303 21.44 1.37 3.36
CA ALA A 303 22.01 1.97 4.56
C ALA A 303 21.01 2.95 5.21
N ARG A 304 20.77 2.75 6.50
CA ARG A 304 19.86 3.60 7.29
C ARG A 304 20.28 5.07 7.24
N GLU A 305 21.56 5.31 7.46
CA GLU A 305 22.15 6.65 7.55
C GLU A 305 22.03 7.42 6.23
N GLU A 306 22.15 6.73 5.10
CA GLU A 306 22.01 7.33 3.77
C GLU A 306 20.55 7.75 3.51
N LEU A 307 19.60 6.88 3.84
CA LEU A 307 18.18 7.22 3.69
C LEU A 307 17.77 8.37 4.62
N GLU A 308 18.25 8.38 5.87
CA GLU A 308 18.00 9.48 6.82
C GLU A 308 18.59 10.80 6.30
N ALA A 309 19.84 10.80 5.79
CA ALA A 309 20.47 11.98 5.21
C ALA A 309 19.66 12.52 4.02
N PHE A 310 19.28 11.65 3.08
CA PHE A 310 18.44 12.02 1.93
C PHE A 310 17.11 12.66 2.36
N LEU A 311 16.43 12.07 3.34
CA LEU A 311 15.17 12.61 3.85
C LEU A 311 15.35 13.97 4.52
N HIS A 312 16.41 14.18 5.31
CA HIS A 312 16.69 15.46 5.96
C HIS A 312 17.06 16.56 4.96
N GLU A 313 17.89 16.27 3.96
CA GLU A 313 18.28 17.20 2.89
C GLU A 313 17.09 17.57 2.01
N GLY A 314 16.22 16.60 1.73
CA GLY A 314 15.03 16.76 0.89
C GLY A 314 13.99 17.74 1.44
N ARG A 315 14.06 18.09 2.73
CA ARG A 315 13.09 19.00 3.39
C ARG A 315 12.86 20.30 2.64
N ALA A 316 13.91 20.90 2.09
CA ALA A 316 13.81 22.18 1.37
C ALA A 316 13.02 22.07 0.06
N GLN A 317 12.79 20.86 -0.43
CA GLN A 317 12.05 20.58 -1.66
C GLN A 317 10.55 20.31 -1.43
N LEU A 318 10.10 20.21 -0.18
CA LEU A 318 8.67 20.03 0.12
C LEU A 318 7.84 21.12 -0.56
N TYR A 319 6.77 20.69 -1.22
CA TYR A 319 5.92 21.57 -2.02
C TYR A 319 4.43 21.31 -1.77
N LEU A 320 3.77 22.31 -1.18
CA LEU A 320 2.32 22.31 -0.97
C LEU A 320 1.63 22.82 -2.25
N TRP A 321 1.44 21.93 -3.23
CA TRP A 321 0.79 22.25 -4.50
C TRP A 321 -0.75 22.19 -4.44
N GLY A 322 -1.29 21.59 -3.41
CA GLY A 322 -2.71 21.40 -3.16
C GLY A 322 -2.92 20.65 -1.86
N GLU A 323 -4.17 20.46 -1.46
CA GLU A 323 -4.48 19.68 -0.26
C GLU A 323 -4.09 18.20 -0.40
N ALA A 324 -3.98 17.67 -1.62
CA ALA A 324 -3.48 16.31 -1.87
C ALA A 324 -2.01 16.11 -1.45
N ALA A 325 -1.20 17.15 -1.38
CA ALA A 325 0.17 17.06 -0.89
C ALA A 325 0.25 16.92 0.64
N ILE A 326 -0.79 17.27 1.39
CA ILE A 326 -0.76 17.29 2.85
C ILE A 326 -0.48 15.90 3.46
N PRO A 327 -1.14 14.79 3.06
CA PRO A 327 -0.80 13.47 3.57
C PRO A 327 0.63 13.03 3.28
N GLN A 328 1.19 13.43 2.12
CA GLN A 328 2.58 13.16 1.75
C GLN A 328 3.53 13.90 2.71
N ILE A 329 3.26 15.17 2.98
CA ILE A 329 4.03 15.99 3.90
C ILE A 329 3.85 15.53 5.36
N LEU A 330 2.66 15.02 5.73
CA LEU A 330 2.42 14.43 7.05
C LEU A 330 3.20 13.13 7.26
N ALA A 331 3.34 12.28 6.24
CA ALA A 331 4.19 11.10 6.32
C ALA A 331 5.65 11.49 6.60
N TYR A 332 6.15 12.51 5.88
CA TYR A 332 7.47 13.09 6.16
C TYR A 332 7.56 13.73 7.56
N TYR A 333 6.52 14.46 8.01
CA TYR A 333 6.46 15.03 9.34
C TYR A 333 6.57 13.98 10.44
N TRP A 334 5.95 12.81 10.30
CA TRP A 334 6.06 11.72 11.27
C TRP A 334 7.49 11.21 11.38
N PHE A 335 8.17 11.01 10.25
CA PHE A 335 9.60 10.66 10.19
C PHE A 335 10.45 11.71 10.90
N TRP A 336 10.32 12.98 10.50
CA TRP A 336 11.12 14.08 11.04
C TRP A 336 10.91 14.23 12.55
N ARG A 337 9.70 14.10 13.03
CA ARG A 337 9.41 14.12 14.47
C ARG A 337 9.98 12.93 15.22
N ARG A 338 10.18 11.79 14.57
CA ARG A 338 10.76 10.59 15.16
C ARG A 338 12.27 10.69 15.29
N THR A 339 12.94 11.31 14.33
CA THR A 339 14.41 11.44 14.25
C THR A 339 14.92 12.71 14.91
N GLU A 340 14.16 13.79 14.92
CA GLU A 340 14.51 15.05 15.59
C GLU A 340 13.54 15.37 16.74
N SER A 341 14.09 15.77 17.90
CA SER A 341 13.31 16.28 19.02
C SER A 341 13.33 17.80 19.06
N GLY A 342 12.16 18.44 19.11
CA GLY A 342 12.04 19.88 19.33
C GLY A 342 10.93 20.60 18.56
N GLY A 343 10.63 21.84 18.96
CA GLY A 343 9.53 22.64 18.42
C GLY A 343 9.68 23.05 16.94
N ARG A 344 10.87 22.87 16.32
CA ARG A 344 11.07 23.15 14.89
C ARG A 344 10.23 22.24 14.01
N VAL A 345 10.06 20.99 14.41
CA VAL A 345 9.30 19.99 13.65
C VAL A 345 7.82 20.35 13.61
N ASP A 346 7.26 20.78 14.73
CA ASP A 346 5.86 21.20 14.83
C ASP A 346 5.58 22.50 14.06
N GLY A 347 6.60 23.30 13.81
CA GLY A 347 6.52 24.48 12.94
C GLY A 347 6.07 24.17 11.51
N LEU A 348 6.32 22.94 11.02
CA LEU A 348 5.83 22.50 9.71
C LEU A 348 4.29 22.40 9.69
N LEU A 349 3.68 21.86 10.76
CA LEU A 349 2.21 21.79 10.85
C LEU A 349 1.58 23.20 10.84
N LEU A 350 2.21 24.14 11.54
CA LEU A 350 1.75 25.53 11.51
C LEU A 350 1.88 26.15 10.13
N GLN A 351 3.00 25.92 9.44
CA GLN A 351 3.19 26.42 8.07
C GLN A 351 2.12 25.86 7.12
N LEU A 352 1.80 24.57 7.22
CA LEU A 352 0.73 23.94 6.44
C LEU A 352 -0.64 24.57 6.76
N LEU A 353 -0.97 24.72 8.05
CA LEU A 353 -2.22 25.37 8.46
C LEU A 353 -2.30 26.80 7.96
N THR A 354 -1.24 27.61 8.15
CA THR A 354 -1.19 29.01 7.72
C THR A 354 -1.38 29.12 6.21
N ALA A 355 -0.65 28.34 5.42
CA ALA A 355 -0.79 28.33 3.96
C ALA A 355 -2.20 27.91 3.50
N THR A 356 -2.80 26.90 4.15
CA THR A 356 -4.18 26.47 3.86
C THR A 356 -5.18 27.58 4.18
N VAL A 357 -5.00 28.25 5.33
CA VAL A 357 -5.91 29.29 5.82
C VAL A 357 -5.78 30.58 4.98
N GLU A 358 -4.56 31.02 4.68
CA GLU A 358 -4.32 32.24 3.89
C GLU A 358 -4.94 32.15 2.50
N THR A 359 -4.83 31.00 1.84
CA THR A 359 -5.42 30.79 0.52
C THR A 359 -6.95 30.68 0.56
N THR A 360 -7.51 30.17 1.66
CA THR A 360 -8.93 29.83 1.80
C THR A 360 -9.77 30.95 2.41
N ALA A 361 -9.20 31.76 3.33
CA ALA A 361 -9.92 32.80 4.07
C ALA A 361 -9.81 34.21 3.48
N ASN A 362 -9.06 34.37 2.40
CA ASN A 362 -8.82 35.70 1.77
C ASN A 362 -10.11 36.35 1.24
N LYS A 363 -10.07 37.63 0.92
CA LYS A 363 -11.23 38.38 0.37
C LYS A 363 -11.70 37.82 -0.98
N GLU A 364 -10.77 37.34 -1.78
CA GLU A 364 -11.03 36.56 -3.00
C GLU A 364 -10.42 35.16 -2.79
N PRO A 365 -11.17 34.27 -2.15
CA PRO A 365 -10.64 32.99 -1.78
C PRO A 365 -10.44 32.12 -3.04
N LYS A 366 -9.18 31.84 -3.35
CA LYS A 366 -8.88 30.86 -4.41
C LYS A 366 -8.90 29.42 -3.89
N GLY A 367 -8.70 29.24 -2.57
CA GLY A 367 -8.53 27.93 -1.95
C GLY A 367 -7.28 27.18 -2.44
N LEU A 368 -6.93 26.11 -1.76
CA LEU A 368 -6.01 25.13 -2.31
C LEU A 368 -6.77 24.18 -3.22
N PRO A 369 -6.14 23.65 -4.29
CA PRO A 369 -6.72 22.55 -5.07
C PRO A 369 -7.17 21.41 -4.15
N SER A 370 -8.37 20.90 -4.40
CA SER A 370 -9.00 19.82 -3.64
C SER A 370 -8.14 18.55 -3.63
N PRO A 371 -8.19 17.72 -2.58
CA PRO A 371 -7.44 16.46 -2.53
C PRO A 371 -7.95 15.39 -3.51
N TYR A 372 -8.99 15.67 -4.29
CA TYR A 372 -9.44 14.82 -5.41
C TYR A 372 -8.63 15.06 -6.70
N TRP A 373 -7.87 16.17 -6.78
CA TRP A 373 -7.11 16.52 -7.95
C TRP A 373 -5.70 15.93 -7.90
N SER A 374 -5.24 15.39 -9.02
CA SER A 374 -3.82 15.11 -9.23
C SER A 374 -3.04 16.41 -9.48
N PHE A 375 -1.71 16.36 -9.37
CA PHE A 375 -0.88 17.51 -9.73
C PHE A 375 -1.02 17.87 -11.22
N GLU A 376 -1.25 16.89 -12.09
CA GLU A 376 -1.50 17.10 -13.52
C GLU A 376 -2.82 17.82 -13.76
N ASP A 377 -3.89 17.50 -13.02
CA ASP A 377 -5.16 18.21 -13.11
C ASP A 377 -4.98 19.67 -12.70
N VAL A 378 -4.25 19.92 -11.61
CA VAL A 378 -3.92 21.27 -11.15
C VAL A 378 -3.15 22.04 -12.20
N THR A 379 -2.14 21.41 -12.82
CA THR A 379 -1.31 22.04 -13.85
C THR A 379 -2.13 22.30 -15.12
N ARG A 380 -2.91 21.33 -15.56
CA ARG A 380 -3.80 21.47 -16.73
C ARG A 380 -4.76 22.63 -16.54
N HIS A 381 -5.39 22.71 -15.38
CA HIS A 381 -6.30 23.80 -15.04
C HIS A 381 -5.60 25.17 -15.01
N ALA A 382 -4.40 25.26 -14.43
CA ALA A 382 -3.64 26.50 -14.39
C ALA A 382 -3.18 26.98 -15.78
N LEU A 383 -2.92 26.06 -16.70
CA LEU A 383 -2.49 26.36 -18.08
C LEU A 383 -3.64 26.61 -19.05
N ALA A 384 -4.84 26.09 -18.78
CA ALA A 384 -5.99 26.18 -19.70
C ALA A 384 -6.28 27.63 -20.13
N PRO A 385 -6.33 28.65 -19.26
CA PRO A 385 -6.57 30.02 -19.68
C PRO A 385 -5.45 30.60 -20.53
N ILE A 386 -4.19 30.19 -20.28
CA ILE A 386 -3.01 30.64 -21.02
C ILE A 386 -3.01 30.06 -22.44
N LEU A 387 -3.48 28.83 -22.59
CA LEU A 387 -3.56 28.13 -23.86
C LEU A 387 -4.86 28.38 -24.65
N GLY A 388 -5.76 29.23 -24.09
CA GLY A 388 -7.01 29.59 -24.77
C GLY A 388 -8.08 28.49 -24.75
N PHE A 389 -7.98 27.54 -23.83
CA PHE A 389 -9.04 26.55 -23.61
C PHE A 389 -10.13 27.14 -22.71
N ASP A 390 -11.39 26.80 -22.98
CA ASP A 390 -12.49 27.15 -22.09
C ASP A 390 -12.27 26.53 -20.71
N GLN A 391 -12.70 27.28 -19.67
CA GLN A 391 -12.54 26.83 -18.28
C GLN A 391 -13.21 25.46 -18.10
N ASP A 392 -12.44 24.50 -17.62
CA ASP A 392 -12.92 23.19 -17.26
C ASP A 392 -14.02 23.32 -16.20
N PRO A 393 -15.18 22.62 -16.32
CA PRO A 393 -16.22 22.57 -15.28
C PRO A 393 -15.71 22.16 -13.89
N MET A 394 -14.53 21.54 -13.79
CA MET A 394 -13.84 21.27 -12.52
C MET A 394 -13.42 22.56 -11.75
N ALA A 395 -13.45 23.73 -12.39
CA ALA A 395 -13.15 25.01 -11.73
C ALA A 395 -14.10 25.38 -10.58
N GLU A 396 -15.32 24.85 -10.57
CA GLU A 396 -16.27 25.06 -9.48
C GLU A 396 -15.91 24.31 -8.18
N GLU A 397 -15.00 23.35 -8.22
CA GLU A 397 -14.57 22.60 -7.04
C GLU A 397 -13.45 23.27 -6.22
N THR A 398 -12.76 24.28 -6.75
CA THR A 398 -11.91 25.16 -5.95
C THR A 398 -12.78 26.17 -5.21
N THR A 399 -13.57 25.70 -4.29
CA THR A 399 -14.49 26.54 -3.55
C THR A 399 -13.75 27.22 -2.41
N GLY A 400 -13.37 28.47 -2.64
CA GLY A 400 -12.79 29.30 -1.63
C GLY A 400 -13.63 29.33 -0.35
N ARG A 401 -13.01 29.05 0.78
CA ARG A 401 -13.49 28.86 2.16
C ARG A 401 -13.80 27.44 2.57
N MET A 402 -13.37 26.43 1.82
CA MET A 402 -13.46 25.04 2.25
C MET A 402 -12.07 24.41 2.36
N SER A 403 -11.85 23.54 3.35
CA SER A 403 -10.62 22.77 3.49
C SER A 403 -10.90 21.37 4.02
N PHE A 404 -10.24 20.37 3.46
CA PHE A 404 -10.28 18.98 3.92
C PHE A 404 -9.32 18.71 5.08
N PHE A 405 -8.25 19.54 5.22
CA PHE A 405 -7.18 19.24 6.16
C PHE A 405 -7.02 20.25 7.31
N ALA A 406 -7.64 21.42 7.24
CA ALA A 406 -7.47 22.44 8.28
C ALA A 406 -7.84 21.91 9.68
N GLU A 407 -8.92 21.14 9.81
CA GLU A 407 -9.31 20.52 11.08
C GLU A 407 -8.29 19.46 11.54
N SER A 408 -7.79 18.63 10.63
CA SER A 408 -6.76 17.63 10.94
C SER A 408 -5.48 18.28 11.46
N LEU A 409 -5.03 19.36 10.80
CA LEU A 409 -3.85 20.12 11.21
C LEU A 409 -4.04 20.79 12.57
N LEU A 410 -5.23 21.35 12.84
CA LEU A 410 -5.56 21.91 14.15
C LEU A 410 -5.49 20.86 15.26
N HIS A 411 -6.07 19.69 15.07
CA HIS A 411 -6.00 18.60 16.03
C HIS A 411 -4.57 18.14 16.30
N LEU A 412 -3.68 18.18 15.31
CA LEU A 412 -2.26 17.90 15.51
C LEU A 412 -1.58 19.01 16.32
N LEU A 413 -1.85 20.28 16.02
CA LEU A 413 -1.29 21.44 16.71
C LEU A 413 -1.79 21.56 18.17
N VAL A 414 -3.03 21.18 18.45
CA VAL A 414 -3.55 21.10 19.82
C VAL A 414 -2.73 20.15 20.68
N ARG A 415 -2.27 19.02 20.11
CA ARG A 415 -1.45 18.06 20.84
C ARG A 415 -0.04 18.51 21.12
N THR A 416 0.48 19.43 20.30
CA THR A 416 1.81 20.00 20.45
C THR A 416 1.84 21.25 21.31
N ASN A 417 0.70 21.64 21.89
CA ASN A 417 0.51 22.83 22.74
C ASN A 417 0.85 24.17 22.08
N TRP A 418 0.56 24.31 20.80
CA TRP A 418 0.83 25.54 20.03
C TRP A 418 -0.31 26.57 20.09
N LYS A 419 -1.07 26.63 21.21
CA LYS A 419 -2.21 27.53 21.40
C LYS A 419 -1.93 28.99 21.09
N GLN A 420 -0.80 29.50 21.58
CA GLN A 420 -0.44 30.91 21.44
C GLN A 420 -0.21 31.28 19.95
N VAL A 421 0.37 30.39 19.20
CA VAL A 421 0.67 30.59 17.78
C VAL A 421 -0.59 30.42 16.93
N CYS A 422 -1.40 29.41 17.19
CA CYS A 422 -2.68 29.22 16.52
C CYS A 422 -3.64 30.40 16.74
N ARG A 423 -3.50 31.15 17.84
CA ARG A 423 -4.31 32.35 18.09
C ARG A 423 -4.19 33.39 16.98
N GLN A 424 -3.06 33.47 16.27
CA GLN A 424 -2.85 34.45 15.18
C GLN A 424 -3.68 34.09 13.93
N VAL A 425 -3.82 32.79 13.61
CA VAL A 425 -4.58 32.31 12.44
C VAL A 425 -6.04 31.97 12.77
N TRP A 426 -6.43 32.02 14.05
CA TRP A 426 -7.76 31.63 14.53
C TRP A 426 -8.91 32.42 13.90
N PRO A 427 -8.82 33.75 13.71
CA PRO A 427 -9.90 34.52 13.06
C PRO A 427 -10.22 34.03 11.65
N ASP A 428 -9.21 33.53 10.95
CA ASP A 428 -9.36 33.03 9.58
C ASP A 428 -9.85 31.58 9.57
N VAL A 429 -9.31 30.74 10.46
CA VAL A 429 -9.80 29.37 10.69
C VAL A 429 -11.31 29.36 10.97
N SER A 430 -11.80 30.30 11.79
CA SER A 430 -13.23 30.39 12.13
C SER A 430 -14.16 30.74 10.95
N ARG A 431 -13.61 31.07 9.79
CA ARG A 431 -14.35 31.39 8.55
C ARG A 431 -14.33 30.26 7.55
N ILE A 432 -13.55 29.20 7.79
CA ILE A 432 -13.38 28.06 6.89
C ILE A 432 -14.43 27.00 7.22
N GLN A 433 -15.03 26.44 6.18
CA GLN A 433 -15.85 25.23 6.29
C GLN A 433 -14.93 24.02 6.18
N PHE A 434 -15.12 23.04 7.07
CA PHE A 434 -14.39 21.79 7.01
C PHE A 434 -15.12 20.79 6.13
N VAL A 435 -14.36 20.08 5.33
CA VAL A 435 -14.90 19.07 4.42
C VAL A 435 -14.33 17.72 4.80
N GLU A 436 -15.18 16.73 4.86
CA GLU A 436 -14.77 15.36 5.14
C GLU A 436 -15.31 14.41 4.08
N PHE A 437 -14.60 13.35 3.85
CA PHE A 437 -15.11 12.18 3.17
C PHE A 437 -15.86 11.30 4.16
N ARG A 438 -17.18 11.12 3.92
CA ARG A 438 -18.07 10.30 4.75
C ARG A 438 -18.71 9.19 3.92
N PRO A 439 -18.08 8.01 3.82
CA PRO A 439 -18.66 6.87 3.10
C PRO A 439 -19.91 6.35 3.83
N ARG A 440 -20.82 5.72 3.10
CA ARG A 440 -22.04 5.12 3.68
C ARG A 440 -21.73 3.83 4.44
N SER A 441 -20.62 3.20 4.12
CA SER A 441 -20.18 1.93 4.71
C SER A 441 -18.66 1.83 4.74
N ARG A 442 -18.12 1.00 5.64
CA ARG A 442 -16.67 0.82 5.78
C ARG A 442 -16.01 0.28 4.51
N TRP A 443 -16.69 -0.57 3.75
CA TRP A 443 -16.12 -1.08 2.52
C TRP A 443 -15.97 0.01 1.44
N GLU A 444 -16.86 1.00 1.41
CA GLU A 444 -16.75 2.13 0.48
C GLU A 444 -15.56 3.04 0.82
N TYR A 445 -15.11 3.06 2.08
CA TYR A 445 -13.89 3.77 2.47
C TYR A 445 -12.67 3.29 1.69
N CYS A 446 -12.55 1.99 1.46
CA CYS A 446 -11.41 1.37 0.79
C CYS A 446 -11.42 1.50 -0.75
N LEU A 447 -12.50 2.00 -1.35
CA LEU A 447 -12.58 2.14 -2.80
C LEU A 447 -12.10 3.52 -3.25
N SER A 448 -11.38 3.57 -4.36
CA SER A 448 -11.20 4.81 -5.10
C SER A 448 -12.44 5.07 -5.96
N PHE A 449 -12.86 6.33 -6.03
CA PHE A 449 -13.98 6.77 -6.86
C PHE A 449 -13.49 7.87 -7.78
N SER A 450 -13.83 7.75 -9.07
CA SER A 450 -13.58 8.77 -10.07
C SER A 450 -14.50 9.99 -9.96
N GLU A 451 -15.62 9.82 -9.25
CA GLU A 451 -16.60 10.87 -9.08
C GLU A 451 -16.14 11.85 -8.01
N HIS A 452 -15.63 13.00 -8.43
CA HIS A 452 -15.24 14.08 -7.55
C HIS A 452 -16.40 14.50 -6.62
N GLY A 453 -16.06 14.75 -5.36
CA GLY A 453 -17.04 15.16 -4.36
C GLY A 453 -18.02 14.08 -3.89
N ARG A 454 -17.92 12.83 -4.35
CA ARG A 454 -18.74 11.73 -3.86
C ARG A 454 -18.50 11.51 -2.37
N TYR A 455 -19.58 11.39 -1.60
CA TYR A 455 -19.55 11.27 -0.14
C TYR A 455 -18.91 12.46 0.60
N ARG A 456 -18.82 13.61 -0.04
CA ARG A 456 -18.37 14.85 0.58
C ARG A 456 -19.43 15.33 1.57
N GLN A 457 -19.02 15.56 2.81
CA GLN A 457 -19.81 16.23 3.82
C GLN A 457 -19.16 17.55 4.20
N VAL A 458 -19.90 18.65 4.09
CA VAL A 458 -19.43 19.97 4.48
C VAL A 458 -19.90 20.26 5.90
N GLN A 459 -18.97 20.59 6.78
CA GLN A 459 -19.23 21.01 8.15
C GLN A 459 -19.32 22.54 8.19
N PRO A 460 -20.13 23.14 9.07
CA PRO A 460 -20.14 24.58 9.27
C PRO A 460 -18.78 25.05 9.78
N PRO A 461 -18.48 26.37 9.63
CA PRO A 461 -17.27 26.94 10.21
C PRO A 461 -17.17 26.65 11.70
N MET A 462 -15.95 26.39 12.16
CA MET A 462 -15.67 26.00 13.52
C MET A 462 -16.07 27.09 14.54
N ARG A 463 -16.92 26.72 15.49
CA ARG A 463 -17.27 27.55 16.65
C ARG A 463 -16.79 26.95 17.95
N LYS A 464 -15.79 26.06 17.88
CA LYS A 464 -15.27 25.31 19.02
C LYS A 464 -14.23 26.15 19.78
N GLU A 465 -14.17 25.98 21.09
CA GLU A 465 -13.11 26.50 21.90
C GLU A 465 -11.87 25.55 21.84
N TRP A 466 -10.72 26.05 22.27
CA TRP A 466 -9.51 25.25 22.29
C TRP A 466 -9.63 24.01 23.21
N SER A 467 -10.37 24.14 24.30
CA SER A 467 -10.73 23.05 25.22
C SER A 467 -11.47 21.90 24.52
N ASP A 468 -12.43 22.26 23.65
CA ASP A 468 -13.22 21.29 22.91
C ASP A 468 -12.33 20.50 21.92
N LEU A 469 -11.43 21.19 21.24
CA LEU A 469 -10.44 20.56 20.35
C LEU A 469 -9.48 19.61 21.10
N ILE A 470 -9.09 19.97 22.34
CA ILE A 470 -8.29 19.07 23.20
C ILE A 470 -9.09 17.80 23.52
N GLU A 471 -10.36 17.92 23.85
CA GLU A 471 -11.21 16.78 24.19
C GLU A 471 -11.43 15.89 22.96
N GLU A 472 -11.75 16.48 21.82
CA GLU A 472 -11.88 15.77 20.54
C GLU A 472 -10.58 15.10 20.12
N ALA A 473 -9.44 15.75 20.30
CA ALA A 473 -8.14 15.14 20.01
C ALA A 473 -7.82 13.97 20.96
N ARG A 474 -8.44 13.88 22.14
CA ARG A 474 -8.33 12.74 23.06
C ARG A 474 -9.25 11.60 22.69
N SER A 475 -10.49 11.90 22.29
CA SER A 475 -11.50 10.91 21.94
C SER A 475 -11.30 10.40 20.52
N ILE A 476 -10.44 9.38 20.32
CA ILE A 476 -10.20 8.91 18.96
C ILE A 476 -10.76 7.51 18.77
N ARG A 477 -11.70 7.41 17.83
CA ARG A 477 -12.03 6.16 17.15
C ARG A 477 -12.20 6.47 15.68
N CYS A 478 -11.42 5.80 14.83
CA CYS A 478 -11.63 5.82 13.40
C CYS A 478 -12.74 4.81 13.08
N GLU A 479 -13.97 5.27 13.01
CA GLU A 479 -15.14 4.40 12.76
C GLU A 479 -15.36 4.14 11.26
N GLN A 480 -14.79 4.97 10.41
CA GLN A 480 -15.03 4.93 8.96
C GLN A 480 -14.20 3.88 8.25
N ALA A 481 -12.95 3.64 8.70
CA ALA A 481 -12.07 2.66 8.10
C ALA A 481 -12.33 1.24 8.64
N PRO A 482 -12.17 0.20 7.82
CA PRO A 482 -12.24 -1.18 8.28
C PRO A 482 -11.13 -1.53 9.28
N GLU A 483 -11.45 -2.38 10.26
CA GLU A 483 -10.47 -2.86 11.26
C GLU A 483 -9.19 -3.48 10.64
N PRO A 484 -9.27 -4.30 9.55
CA PRO A 484 -8.06 -4.84 8.94
C PRO A 484 -7.12 -3.77 8.37
N LEU A 485 -7.65 -2.61 7.96
CA LEU A 485 -6.84 -1.47 7.49
C LEU A 485 -6.26 -0.69 8.68
N ILE A 486 -7.07 -0.43 9.72
CA ILE A 486 -6.61 0.23 10.95
C ILE A 486 -5.50 -0.58 11.63
N GLY A 487 -5.63 -1.91 11.67
CA GLY A 487 -4.63 -2.83 12.21
C GLY A 487 -3.33 -2.94 11.40
N ARG A 488 -3.27 -2.28 10.22
CA ARG A 488 -2.08 -2.21 9.35
C ARG A 488 -1.71 -0.76 9.06
N PRO A 489 -1.11 -0.05 10.03
CA PRO A 489 -0.85 1.39 9.92
C PRO A 489 -0.06 1.78 8.67
N MET A 490 0.90 0.94 8.26
CA MET A 490 1.71 1.17 7.06
C MET A 490 0.85 1.16 5.80
N LEU A 491 0.03 0.12 5.60
CA LEU A 491 -0.88 0.06 4.46
C LEU A 491 -1.89 1.21 4.48
N HIS A 492 -2.40 1.56 5.66
CA HIS A 492 -3.35 2.67 5.81
C HIS A 492 -2.71 4.01 5.47
N ALA A 493 -1.46 4.26 5.90
CA ALA A 493 -0.72 5.47 5.57
C ALA A 493 -0.45 5.57 4.07
N LEU A 494 0.02 4.50 3.43
CA LEU A 494 0.20 4.43 1.99
C LEU A 494 -1.11 4.67 1.23
N PHE A 495 -2.20 4.07 1.70
CA PHE A 495 -3.52 4.29 1.12
C PHE A 495 -3.95 5.76 1.17
N VAL A 496 -3.71 6.44 2.29
CA VAL A 496 -4.05 7.85 2.46
C VAL A 496 -3.12 8.77 1.66
N VAL A 497 -1.84 8.42 1.51
CA VAL A 497 -0.90 9.15 0.65
C VAL A 497 -1.31 9.09 -0.83
N LEU A 498 -1.82 7.94 -1.28
CA LEU A 498 -2.28 7.75 -2.67
C LEU A 498 -3.71 8.24 -2.92
N PHE A 499 -4.56 8.21 -1.89
CA PHE A 499 -5.94 8.67 -1.93
C PHE A 499 -6.19 9.74 -0.86
N PRO A 500 -5.65 10.96 -1.03
CA PRO A 500 -5.58 11.98 0.01
C PRO A 500 -6.92 12.36 0.63
N TYR A 501 -7.99 12.35 -0.14
CA TYR A 501 -9.34 12.70 0.34
C TYR A 501 -9.91 11.69 1.37
N ARG A 502 -9.20 10.58 1.66
CA ARG A 502 -9.52 9.62 2.73
C ARG A 502 -8.97 10.00 4.10
N ALA A 503 -8.09 11.00 4.15
CA ALA A 503 -7.42 11.42 5.36
C ALA A 503 -8.32 12.32 6.24
N SER A 504 -9.42 11.76 6.74
CA SER A 504 -10.26 12.46 7.73
C SER A 504 -9.47 12.76 9.02
N PRO A 505 -9.93 13.71 9.87
CA PRO A 505 -9.27 14.02 11.13
C PRO A 505 -9.03 12.81 12.02
N GLU A 506 -9.98 11.86 12.09
CA GLU A 506 -9.81 10.63 12.85
C GLU A 506 -8.71 9.72 12.28
N VAL A 507 -8.63 9.62 10.95
CA VAL A 507 -7.60 8.83 10.27
C VAL A 507 -6.22 9.42 10.51
N VAL A 508 -6.05 10.73 10.28
CA VAL A 508 -4.76 11.43 10.53
C VAL A 508 -4.31 11.26 11.97
N ARG A 509 -5.23 11.37 12.92
CA ARG A 509 -4.92 11.15 14.34
C ARG A 509 -4.52 9.71 14.65
N THR A 510 -5.22 8.74 14.07
CA THR A 510 -4.92 7.30 14.24
C THR A 510 -3.53 6.97 13.72
N LEU A 511 -3.20 7.44 12.53
CA LEU A 511 -1.88 7.27 11.91
C LEU A 511 -0.78 7.99 12.70
N SER A 512 -1.04 9.24 13.13
CA SER A 512 -0.07 9.98 13.95
C SER A 512 0.25 9.28 15.27
N ARG A 513 -0.70 8.56 15.87
CA ARG A 513 -0.44 7.73 17.05
C ARG A 513 0.38 6.49 16.72
N ALA A 514 0.12 5.85 15.60
CA ALA A 514 0.85 4.66 15.18
C ALA A 514 2.34 4.97 14.97
N PHE A 515 2.64 6.07 14.27
CA PHE A 515 4.02 6.46 13.93
C PHE A 515 4.74 7.25 15.04
N ASN A 516 4.02 7.95 15.92
CA ASN A 516 4.58 8.76 17.00
C ASN A 516 4.04 8.32 18.37
N ARG A 517 4.61 7.28 18.94
CA ARG A 517 4.19 6.74 20.25
C ARG A 517 4.25 7.78 21.41
N ALA A 518 5.12 8.77 21.31
CA ALA A 518 5.19 9.87 22.28
C ALA A 518 3.90 10.71 22.36
N TRP A 519 3.02 10.63 21.37
CA TRP A 519 1.72 11.29 21.34
C TRP A 519 0.64 10.58 22.18
N LEU A 520 0.96 9.48 22.82
CA LEU A 520 0.04 8.78 23.72
C LEU A 520 -0.24 9.55 25.02
N ILE A 521 0.63 10.49 25.37
CA ILE A 521 0.47 11.32 26.58
C ILE A 521 -0.22 12.62 26.14
N PRO A 522 -1.46 12.87 26.57
CA PRO A 522 -2.09 14.16 26.32
C PRO A 522 -1.29 15.28 27.03
N PRO A 523 -1.15 16.46 26.43
CA PRO A 523 -0.55 17.59 27.12
C PRO A 523 -1.31 17.88 28.41
N PRO A 524 -0.64 18.34 29.48
CA PRO A 524 -1.30 18.72 30.71
C PRO A 524 -2.36 19.78 30.45
N VAL A 525 -3.48 19.71 31.17
CA VAL A 525 -4.67 20.56 30.95
C VAL A 525 -4.37 22.03 31.26
N ASP A 526 -3.30 22.31 32.00
CA ASP A 526 -2.98 23.62 32.59
C ASP A 526 -1.71 24.29 32.01
N ALA A 527 -1.31 24.00 30.80
CA ALA A 527 -0.16 24.64 30.16
C ALA A 527 -0.55 25.75 29.17
#